data_5790dcc9dce86b05d93fe864cdf28b70
#
_entry.id   5790dcc9dce86b05d93fe864cdf28b70
#
_cell.length_a   1.000
_cell.length_b   1.000
_cell.length_c   1.000
_cell.angle_alpha   90.00
_cell.angle_beta   90.00
_cell.angle_gamma   90.00
#
_symmetry.space_group_name_H-M   'P 1'
#
loop_
_entity.id
_entity.type
_entity.pdbx_description
1 polymer ?
#
loop_
_entity_poly.entity_id
_entity_poly.type
_entity_poly.pdbx_seq_one_letter_code
_entity_poly.pdbx_strand_id
1 'polypeptide(L)'
;MDEIPLEDNAQVKSFCEKLFRGEIDVIVFMTGVGATALLNAAELYFPREQVLAAFRKIIVVVRGPKPTVVLRNWEVPIHYSAPEPNTWHEIITVLDDKKFSVTGKHIAVQEYGKPVEEFYKALRNRGAQVLPIAVYRWALPDDTSGLRNAIHATIRGDYNVLMFTSAQQITHVLQIAEEEQVKEDWLLAASKTMIASVGPACTEALQEVGLPVDFESSPPKMGPLVKDALQAAPEILSRKG
;
A
#
# COMPACT_ATOMS: atom_id res chain seq x y z
N MET A 1 -4.44 -10.60 -8.47
CA MET A 1 -4.72 -9.85 -7.23
C MET A 1 -5.92 -8.98 -7.48
N ASP A 2 -6.95 -9.17 -6.71
CA ASP A 2 -8.22 -8.46 -6.90
C ASP A 2 -8.50 -7.56 -5.70
N GLU A 3 -9.03 -6.38 -5.98
CA GLU A 3 -9.46 -5.42 -4.99
C GLU A 3 -10.94 -5.67 -4.72
N ILE A 4 -11.24 -6.29 -3.58
CA ILE A 4 -12.61 -6.65 -3.22
C ILE A 4 -13.14 -5.61 -2.24
N PRO A 5 -14.26 -4.92 -2.55
CA PRO A 5 -14.94 -4.06 -1.59
C PRO A 5 -15.31 -4.83 -0.33
N LEU A 6 -15.29 -4.15 0.81
CA LEU A 6 -15.77 -4.76 2.05
C LEU A 6 -17.29 -4.91 1.99
N GLU A 7 -17.79 -6.04 2.47
CA GLU A 7 -19.23 -6.30 2.57
C GLU A 7 -19.90 -5.42 3.65
N ASP A 8 -19.17 -5.19 4.75
CA ASP A 8 -19.62 -4.30 5.84
C ASP A 8 -18.99 -2.92 5.71
N ASN A 9 -19.82 -1.93 5.41
CA ASN A 9 -19.45 -0.52 5.29
C ASN A 9 -19.82 0.32 6.53
N ALA A 10 -20.12 -0.30 7.68
CA ALA A 10 -20.49 0.40 8.92
C ALA A 10 -19.40 1.38 9.38
N GLN A 11 -18.13 1.02 9.18
CA GLN A 11 -16.99 1.89 9.48
C GLN A 11 -17.00 3.16 8.61
N VAL A 12 -17.33 3.04 7.32
CA VAL A 12 -17.42 4.18 6.40
C VAL A 12 -18.59 5.08 6.79
N LYS A 13 -19.76 4.50 7.17
CA LYS A 13 -20.89 5.25 7.66
C LYS A 13 -20.53 6.07 8.89
N SER A 14 -19.94 5.42 9.91
CA SER A 14 -19.49 6.09 11.14
C SER A 14 -18.48 7.19 10.88
N PHE A 15 -17.54 6.96 9.95
CA PHE A 15 -16.58 7.99 9.51
C PHE A 15 -17.30 9.20 8.91
N CYS A 16 -18.23 9.00 7.98
CA CYS A 16 -18.99 10.11 7.37
C CYS A 16 -19.78 10.90 8.40
N GLU A 17 -20.42 10.23 9.37
CA GLU A 17 -21.12 10.91 10.46
C GLU A 17 -20.18 11.80 11.29
N LYS A 18 -18.97 11.32 11.63
CA LYS A 18 -17.95 12.12 12.31
C LYS A 18 -17.47 13.29 11.46
N LEU A 19 -17.25 13.04 10.16
CA LEU A 19 -16.85 14.06 9.20
C LEU A 19 -17.86 15.20 9.12
N PHE A 20 -19.15 14.88 9.07
CA PHE A 20 -20.22 15.89 9.01
C PHE A 20 -20.40 16.68 10.31
N ARG A 21 -20.07 16.08 11.46
CA ARG A 21 -20.03 16.78 12.75
C ARG A 21 -18.78 17.63 12.97
N GLY A 22 -17.84 17.62 12.01
CA GLY A 22 -16.58 18.37 12.12
C GLY A 22 -15.58 17.74 13.11
N GLU A 23 -15.71 16.44 13.38
CA GLU A 23 -14.81 15.71 14.27
C GLU A 23 -13.56 15.18 13.56
N ILE A 24 -13.42 15.41 12.26
CA ILE A 24 -12.26 15.01 11.45
C ILE A 24 -11.57 16.26 10.93
N ASP A 25 -10.30 16.45 11.25
CA ASP A 25 -9.49 17.59 10.82
C ASP A 25 -8.75 17.32 9.51
N VAL A 26 -8.31 16.07 9.32
CA VAL A 26 -7.43 15.66 8.22
C VAL A 26 -7.89 14.34 7.67
N ILE A 27 -7.84 14.19 6.34
CA ILE A 27 -7.93 12.88 5.68
C ILE A 27 -6.69 12.60 4.85
N VAL A 28 -6.16 11.38 4.96
CA VAL A 28 -5.04 10.88 4.16
C VAL A 28 -5.56 9.82 3.18
N PHE A 29 -5.41 10.09 1.89
CA PHE A 29 -5.73 9.13 0.83
C PHE A 29 -4.47 8.39 0.38
N MET A 30 -4.43 7.09 0.64
CA MET A 30 -3.27 6.25 0.33
C MET A 30 -3.27 5.78 -1.14
N THR A 31 -4.45 5.57 -1.75
CA THR A 31 -4.57 5.09 -3.14
C THR A 31 -5.75 5.72 -3.87
N GLY A 32 -5.67 5.79 -5.20
CA GLY A 32 -6.79 6.26 -6.01
C GLY A 32 -7.99 5.31 -5.98
N VAL A 33 -7.74 3.99 -6.01
CA VAL A 33 -8.79 2.96 -5.87
C VAL A 33 -9.47 3.09 -4.52
N GLY A 34 -8.69 3.23 -3.44
CA GLY A 34 -9.24 3.40 -2.10
C GLY A 34 -10.04 4.69 -1.93
N ALA A 35 -9.62 5.79 -2.55
CA ALA A 35 -10.42 7.02 -2.57
C ALA A 35 -11.79 6.79 -3.25
N THR A 36 -11.79 6.10 -4.41
CA THR A 36 -13.01 5.75 -5.13
C THR A 36 -13.88 4.79 -4.33
N ALA A 37 -13.29 3.76 -3.73
CA ALA A 37 -14.01 2.79 -2.90
C ALA A 37 -14.64 3.45 -1.67
N LEU A 38 -13.92 4.37 -1.01
CA LEU A 38 -14.45 5.14 0.13
C LEU A 38 -15.69 5.96 -0.27
N LEU A 39 -15.61 6.67 -1.39
CA LEU A 39 -16.73 7.46 -1.87
C LEU A 39 -17.93 6.58 -2.24
N ASN A 40 -17.70 5.49 -3.00
CA ASN A 40 -18.78 4.57 -3.39
C ASN A 40 -19.45 3.93 -2.15
N ALA A 41 -18.69 3.54 -1.15
CA ALA A 41 -19.24 3.03 0.10
C ALA A 41 -20.03 4.09 0.90
N ALA A 42 -19.57 5.34 0.87
CA ALA A 42 -20.27 6.46 1.51
C ALA A 42 -21.61 6.78 0.80
N GLU A 43 -21.64 6.66 -0.54
CA GLU A 43 -22.84 6.90 -1.37
C GLU A 43 -23.99 5.93 -1.08
N LEU A 44 -23.70 4.79 -0.44
CA LEU A 44 -24.77 3.88 0.06
C LEU A 44 -25.61 4.51 1.18
N TYR A 45 -25.10 5.52 1.85
CA TYR A 45 -25.74 6.13 3.04
C TYR A 45 -26.00 7.63 2.89
N PHE A 46 -25.22 8.33 2.06
CA PHE A 46 -25.23 9.79 1.98
C PHE A 46 -25.10 10.27 0.52
N PRO A 47 -25.72 11.41 0.16
CA PRO A 47 -25.55 11.98 -1.17
C PRO A 47 -24.06 12.27 -1.46
N ARG A 48 -23.62 11.92 -2.66
CA ARG A 48 -22.23 12.14 -3.13
C ARG A 48 -21.72 13.54 -2.84
N GLU A 49 -22.49 14.55 -3.23
CA GLU A 49 -22.08 15.95 -3.09
C GLU A 49 -21.96 16.38 -1.62
N GLN A 50 -22.73 15.80 -0.72
CA GLN A 50 -22.60 16.05 0.71
C GLN A 50 -21.24 15.55 1.22
N VAL A 51 -20.78 14.36 0.78
CA VAL A 51 -19.49 13.80 1.15
C VAL A 51 -18.35 14.63 0.58
N LEU A 52 -18.43 14.99 -0.71
CA LEU A 52 -17.42 15.81 -1.37
C LEU A 52 -17.34 17.22 -0.78
N ALA A 53 -18.48 17.84 -0.46
CA ALA A 53 -18.50 19.12 0.22
C ALA A 53 -17.86 19.08 1.61
N ALA A 54 -17.97 17.96 2.32
CA ALA A 54 -17.29 17.76 3.60
C ALA A 54 -15.77 17.59 3.42
N PHE A 55 -15.32 16.83 2.42
CA PHE A 55 -13.88 16.72 2.10
C PHE A 55 -13.25 18.09 1.76
N ARG A 56 -13.99 18.98 1.09
CA ARG A 56 -13.50 20.33 0.76
C ARG A 56 -13.29 21.24 1.99
N LYS A 57 -13.82 20.85 3.16
CA LYS A 57 -13.74 21.65 4.41
C LYS A 57 -12.61 21.22 5.34
N ILE A 58 -11.96 20.10 5.08
CA ILE A 58 -10.89 19.56 5.92
C ILE A 58 -9.55 19.53 5.18
N ILE A 59 -8.48 19.30 5.89
CA ILE A 59 -7.16 19.15 5.28
C ILE A 59 -7.08 17.80 4.56
N VAL A 60 -6.72 17.83 3.29
CA VAL A 60 -6.57 16.64 2.45
C VAL A 60 -5.10 16.40 2.14
N VAL A 61 -4.64 15.21 2.46
CA VAL A 61 -3.29 14.72 2.21
C VAL A 61 -3.36 13.53 1.26
N VAL A 62 -2.45 13.47 0.29
CA VAL A 62 -2.36 12.34 -0.64
C VAL A 62 -0.98 11.72 -0.63
N ARG A 63 -0.91 10.40 -0.71
CA ARG A 63 0.36 9.67 -0.76
C ARG A 63 1.09 9.83 -2.10
N GLY A 64 0.40 10.17 -3.18
CA GLY A 64 1.04 10.26 -4.48
C GLY A 64 0.08 10.57 -5.63
N PRO A 65 0.53 10.34 -6.89
CA PRO A 65 -0.20 10.81 -8.07
C PRO A 65 -1.56 10.15 -8.31
N LYS A 66 -1.71 8.87 -7.97
CA LYS A 66 -2.98 8.14 -8.23
C LYS A 66 -4.17 8.73 -7.45
N PRO A 67 -4.12 8.91 -6.11
CA PRO A 67 -5.20 9.60 -5.41
C PRO A 67 -5.32 11.07 -5.82
N THR A 68 -4.22 11.75 -6.19
CA THR A 68 -4.24 13.13 -6.70
C THR A 68 -5.16 13.29 -7.91
N VAL A 69 -5.05 12.39 -8.89
CA VAL A 69 -5.90 12.42 -10.10
C VAL A 69 -7.38 12.27 -9.73
N VAL A 70 -7.70 11.31 -8.86
CA VAL A 70 -9.08 11.04 -8.44
C VAL A 70 -9.70 12.27 -7.75
N LEU A 71 -8.98 12.85 -6.78
CA LEU A 71 -9.49 14.00 -6.01
C LEU A 71 -9.63 15.26 -6.86
N ARG A 72 -8.72 15.49 -7.82
CA ARG A 72 -8.84 16.59 -8.78
C ARG A 72 -10.10 16.46 -9.65
N ASN A 73 -10.41 15.25 -10.11
CA ASN A 73 -11.63 14.99 -10.88
C ASN A 73 -12.91 15.25 -10.04
N TRP A 74 -12.80 15.19 -8.71
CA TRP A 74 -13.90 15.51 -7.79
C TRP A 74 -13.90 16.96 -7.31
N GLU A 75 -12.97 17.76 -7.81
CA GLU A 75 -12.79 19.15 -7.37
C GLU A 75 -12.56 19.28 -5.84
N VAL A 76 -11.90 18.28 -5.26
CA VAL A 76 -11.48 18.30 -3.85
C VAL A 76 -10.07 18.86 -3.76
N PRO A 77 -9.83 19.94 -2.98
CA PRO A 77 -8.52 20.56 -2.87
C PRO A 77 -7.55 19.62 -2.14
N ILE A 78 -6.30 19.57 -2.62
CA ILE A 78 -5.22 18.80 -2.02
C ILE A 78 -4.28 19.78 -1.34
N HIS A 79 -4.08 19.63 -0.04
CA HIS A 79 -3.24 20.50 0.77
C HIS A 79 -1.79 20.05 0.82
N TYR A 80 -1.58 18.73 0.92
CA TYR A 80 -0.26 18.12 0.97
C TYR A 80 -0.20 16.86 0.09
N SER A 81 0.91 16.71 -0.63
CA SER A 81 1.18 15.53 -1.45
C SER A 81 2.59 15.04 -1.16
N ALA A 82 2.72 13.75 -0.86
CA ALA A 82 4.02 13.14 -0.68
C ALA A 82 4.79 13.12 -2.00
N PRO A 83 6.08 13.49 -2.00
CA PRO A 83 6.95 13.33 -3.16
C PRO A 83 7.27 11.86 -3.45
N GLU A 84 7.95 11.58 -4.56
CA GLU A 84 8.51 10.24 -4.79
C GLU A 84 9.54 9.91 -3.68
N PRO A 85 9.58 8.66 -3.23
CA PRO A 85 8.97 7.44 -3.77
C PRO A 85 7.50 7.17 -3.37
N ASN A 86 6.77 8.16 -2.84
CA ASN A 86 5.33 8.08 -2.53
C ASN A 86 5.00 7.00 -1.48
N THR A 87 5.78 6.91 -0.41
CA THR A 87 5.50 6.08 0.74
C THR A 87 4.85 6.88 1.87
N TRP A 88 4.50 6.25 2.97
CA TRP A 88 3.99 6.94 4.14
C TRP A 88 5.08 7.79 4.86
N HIS A 89 6.36 7.44 4.69
CA HIS A 89 7.47 8.23 5.22
C HIS A 89 7.50 9.63 4.63
N GLU A 90 7.28 9.75 3.31
CA GLU A 90 7.22 11.06 2.65
C GLU A 90 5.99 11.86 3.06
N ILE A 91 4.87 11.21 3.46
CA ILE A 91 3.74 11.91 4.07
C ILE A 91 4.20 12.58 5.37
N ILE A 92 4.86 11.82 6.26
CA ILE A 92 5.37 12.36 7.52
C ILE A 92 6.36 13.50 7.26
N THR A 93 7.33 13.28 6.36
CA THR A 93 8.33 14.29 6.00
C THR A 93 7.70 15.56 5.50
N VAL A 94 6.72 15.50 4.59
CA VAL A 94 6.09 16.72 4.06
C VAL A 94 5.26 17.46 5.10
N LEU A 95 4.64 16.75 6.04
CA LEU A 95 3.93 17.40 7.15
C LEU A 95 4.89 18.13 8.10
N ASP A 96 6.02 17.48 8.43
CA ASP A 96 7.07 18.06 9.28
C ASP A 96 7.74 19.27 8.59
N ASP A 97 8.12 19.17 7.32
CA ASP A 97 8.75 20.24 6.53
C ASP A 97 7.84 21.47 6.39
N LYS A 98 6.54 21.25 6.20
CA LYS A 98 5.54 22.31 6.13
C LYS A 98 5.14 22.83 7.51
N LYS A 99 5.75 22.31 8.59
CA LYS A 99 5.43 22.64 9.98
C LYS A 99 3.94 22.51 10.30
N PHE A 100 3.28 21.54 9.65
CA PHE A 100 1.88 21.27 9.90
C PHE A 100 1.73 20.44 11.17
N SER A 101 1.35 21.09 12.26
CA SER A 101 1.14 20.39 13.53
C SER A 101 -0.07 19.46 13.46
N VAL A 102 0.17 18.18 13.69
CA VAL A 102 -0.88 17.16 13.82
C VAL A 102 -1.31 16.92 15.26
N THR A 103 -0.68 17.61 16.22
CA THR A 103 -0.98 17.47 17.65
C THR A 103 -2.44 17.80 17.94
N GLY A 104 -3.14 16.90 18.60
CA GLY A 104 -4.55 17.02 18.95
C GLY A 104 -5.53 16.84 17.78
N LYS A 105 -5.04 16.62 16.56
CA LYS A 105 -5.90 16.47 15.38
C LYS A 105 -6.41 15.06 15.20
N HIS A 106 -7.65 14.95 14.73
CA HIS A 106 -8.26 13.70 14.30
C HIS A 106 -7.97 13.47 12.82
N ILE A 107 -7.15 12.45 12.54
CA ILE A 107 -6.67 12.12 11.21
C ILE A 107 -7.31 10.81 10.76
N ALA A 108 -8.15 10.89 9.75
CA ALA A 108 -8.67 9.73 9.04
C ALA A 108 -7.64 9.24 8.00
N VAL A 109 -7.35 7.94 7.96
CA VAL A 109 -6.44 7.35 6.99
C VAL A 109 -7.19 6.29 6.18
N GLN A 110 -7.41 6.56 4.89
CA GLN A 110 -7.95 5.57 3.97
C GLN A 110 -6.87 4.50 3.70
N GLU A 111 -7.12 3.28 4.12
CA GLU A 111 -6.19 2.16 3.98
C GLU A 111 -6.10 1.66 2.54
N TYR A 112 -4.97 1.04 2.18
CA TYR A 112 -4.76 0.41 0.88
C TYR A 112 -4.77 -1.12 0.95
N GLY A 113 -5.85 -1.66 1.52
CA GLY A 113 -6.11 -3.10 1.60
C GLY A 113 -5.51 -3.79 2.84
N LYS A 114 -4.63 -3.12 3.57
CA LYS A 114 -4.10 -3.57 4.87
C LYS A 114 -3.77 -2.38 5.78
N PRO A 115 -3.79 -2.56 7.10
CA PRO A 115 -3.29 -1.57 8.05
C PRO A 115 -1.81 -1.22 7.83
N VAL A 116 -1.44 0.03 8.11
CA VAL A 116 -0.05 0.51 8.09
C VAL A 116 0.31 0.98 9.50
N GLU A 117 0.50 0.03 10.40
CA GLU A 117 0.65 0.31 11.84
C GLU A 117 1.80 1.26 12.17
N GLU A 118 2.93 1.15 11.45
CA GLU A 118 4.06 2.06 11.66
C GLU A 118 3.73 3.51 11.29
N PHE A 119 2.94 3.72 10.24
CA PHE A 119 2.43 5.05 9.91
C PHE A 119 1.49 5.59 10.99
N TYR A 120 0.60 4.75 11.51
CA TYR A 120 -0.31 5.15 12.59
C TYR A 120 0.44 5.48 13.87
N LYS A 121 1.47 4.70 14.22
CA LYS A 121 2.37 5.00 15.34
C LYS A 121 3.11 6.33 15.13
N ALA A 122 3.64 6.57 13.93
CA ALA A 122 4.34 7.81 13.63
C ALA A 122 3.45 9.06 13.80
N LEU A 123 2.17 8.98 13.40
CA LEU A 123 1.19 10.04 13.61
C LEU A 123 0.81 10.19 15.09
N ARG A 124 0.54 9.09 15.80
CA ARG A 124 0.21 9.09 17.23
C ARG A 124 1.35 9.64 18.09
N ASN A 125 2.59 9.30 17.75
CA ASN A 125 3.78 9.84 18.45
C ASN A 125 3.92 11.37 18.30
N ARG A 126 3.28 11.96 17.27
CA ARG A 126 3.18 13.40 17.05
C ARG A 126 1.93 14.01 17.68
N GLY A 127 1.19 13.23 18.49
CA GLY A 127 0.00 13.67 19.23
C GLY A 127 -1.30 13.64 18.43
N ALA A 128 -1.35 13.00 17.27
CA ALA A 128 -2.58 12.82 16.49
C ALA A 128 -3.47 11.69 17.05
N GLN A 129 -4.77 11.82 16.84
CA GLN A 129 -5.74 10.72 16.99
C GLN A 129 -6.01 10.14 15.60
N VAL A 130 -5.66 8.86 15.39
CA VAL A 130 -5.74 8.22 14.08
C VAL A 130 -6.96 7.33 13.97
N LEU A 131 -7.77 7.55 12.93
CA LEU A 131 -8.91 6.75 12.55
C LEU A 131 -8.61 6.04 11.22
N PRO A 132 -8.16 4.77 11.23
CA PRO A 132 -8.02 3.98 10.02
C PRO A 132 -9.38 3.72 9.37
N ILE A 133 -9.46 3.75 8.04
CA ILE A 133 -10.68 3.47 7.28
C ILE A 133 -10.34 2.42 6.22
N ALA A 134 -10.71 1.19 6.51
CA ALA A 134 -10.67 0.11 5.53
C ALA A 134 -11.86 0.26 4.56
N VAL A 135 -11.59 0.14 3.27
CA VAL A 135 -12.64 0.28 2.22
C VAL A 135 -12.62 -0.85 1.21
N TYR A 136 -11.52 -1.58 1.12
CA TYR A 136 -11.34 -2.77 0.31
C TYR A 136 -10.28 -3.67 0.94
N ARG A 137 -10.24 -4.91 0.52
CA ARG A 137 -9.16 -5.84 0.84
C ARG A 137 -8.56 -6.40 -0.44
N TRP A 138 -7.30 -6.74 -0.36
CA TRP A 138 -6.69 -7.55 -1.40
C TRP A 138 -7.14 -8.99 -1.27
N ALA A 139 -7.49 -9.60 -2.37
CA ALA A 139 -7.79 -11.03 -2.43
C ALA A 139 -7.00 -11.72 -3.53
N LEU A 140 -6.80 -13.01 -3.34
CA LEU A 140 -6.33 -13.87 -4.41
C LEU A 140 -7.44 -13.98 -5.46
N PRO A 141 -7.08 -14.12 -6.75
CA PRO A 141 -8.05 -14.45 -7.78
C PRO A 141 -8.60 -15.87 -7.54
N ASP A 142 -9.75 -16.18 -8.12
CA ASP A 142 -10.36 -17.52 -8.01
C ASP A 142 -9.41 -18.62 -8.53
N ASP A 143 -8.70 -18.35 -9.61
CA ASP A 143 -7.64 -19.23 -10.11
C ASP A 143 -6.27 -18.83 -9.57
N THR A 144 -5.76 -19.61 -8.64
CA THR A 144 -4.42 -19.47 -8.07
C THR A 144 -3.40 -20.45 -8.66
N SER A 145 -3.75 -21.24 -9.67
CA SER A 145 -2.90 -22.30 -10.24
C SER A 145 -1.54 -21.76 -10.70
N GLY A 146 -1.51 -20.61 -11.36
CA GLY A 146 -0.27 -19.98 -11.80
C GLY A 146 0.66 -19.63 -10.63
N LEU A 147 0.11 -19.12 -9.53
CA LEU A 147 0.89 -18.78 -8.33
C LEU A 147 1.39 -20.04 -7.63
N ARG A 148 0.56 -21.09 -7.48
CA ARG A 148 0.95 -22.39 -6.93
C ARG A 148 2.09 -23.01 -7.73
N ASN A 149 1.96 -23.02 -9.03
CA ASN A 149 3.01 -23.53 -9.94
C ASN A 149 4.33 -22.74 -9.79
N ALA A 150 4.27 -21.40 -9.65
CA ALA A 150 5.45 -20.58 -9.45
C ALA A 150 6.13 -20.84 -8.10
N ILE A 151 5.36 -21.09 -7.03
CA ILE A 151 5.88 -21.47 -5.71
C ILE A 151 6.67 -22.76 -5.81
N HIS A 152 6.08 -23.81 -6.39
CA HIS A 152 6.76 -25.09 -6.55
C HIS A 152 7.96 -25.02 -7.51
N ALA A 153 7.88 -24.23 -8.57
CA ALA A 153 9.01 -24.00 -9.47
C ALA A 153 10.18 -23.29 -8.76
N THR A 154 9.88 -22.34 -7.86
CA THR A 154 10.90 -21.71 -7.02
C THR A 154 11.59 -22.74 -6.12
N ILE A 155 10.81 -23.61 -5.46
CA ILE A 155 11.34 -24.65 -4.56
C ILE A 155 12.25 -25.63 -5.33
N ARG A 156 11.89 -25.99 -6.56
CA ARG A 156 12.73 -26.86 -7.43
C ARG A 156 13.99 -26.17 -7.95
N GLY A 157 14.12 -24.83 -7.80
CA GLY A 157 15.24 -24.07 -8.34
C GLY A 157 15.11 -23.74 -9.84
N ASP A 158 13.90 -23.77 -10.39
CA ASP A 158 13.65 -23.48 -11.80
C ASP A 158 13.83 -21.97 -12.13
N TYR A 159 13.84 -21.11 -11.11
CA TYR A 159 14.00 -19.66 -11.25
C TYR A 159 15.28 -19.15 -10.58
N ASN A 160 15.99 -18.28 -11.30
CA ASN A 160 17.17 -17.60 -10.79
C ASN A 160 16.86 -16.22 -10.23
N VAL A 161 15.77 -15.58 -10.67
CA VAL A 161 15.38 -14.22 -10.29
C VAL A 161 13.90 -14.18 -9.94
N LEU A 162 13.58 -13.60 -8.79
CA LEU A 162 12.21 -13.29 -8.38
C LEU A 162 12.03 -11.78 -8.33
N MET A 163 11.06 -11.25 -9.08
CA MET A 163 10.76 -9.82 -9.14
C MET A 163 9.41 -9.52 -8.51
N PHE A 164 9.38 -8.56 -7.59
CA PHE A 164 8.16 -8.12 -6.90
C PHE A 164 7.82 -6.68 -7.27
N THR A 165 6.61 -6.46 -7.75
CA THR A 165 6.11 -5.14 -8.16
C THR A 165 5.15 -4.52 -7.16
N SER A 166 4.86 -5.21 -6.06
CA SER A 166 4.09 -4.68 -4.92
C SER A 166 4.32 -5.51 -3.66
N ALA A 167 4.20 -4.86 -2.49
CA ALA A 167 4.25 -5.52 -1.18
C ALA A 167 3.19 -6.62 -1.02
N GLN A 168 2.01 -6.45 -1.65
CA GLN A 168 0.92 -7.42 -1.55
C GLN A 168 1.23 -8.76 -2.22
N GLN A 169 2.11 -8.77 -3.24
CA GLN A 169 2.50 -10.03 -3.89
C GLN A 169 3.16 -10.99 -2.91
N ILE A 170 4.07 -10.51 -2.04
CA ILE A 170 4.71 -11.38 -1.05
C ILE A 170 3.70 -11.93 -0.04
N THR A 171 2.73 -11.12 0.39
CA THR A 171 1.65 -11.58 1.28
C THR A 171 0.88 -12.75 0.66
N HIS A 172 0.52 -12.64 -0.62
CA HIS A 172 -0.23 -13.68 -1.33
C HIS A 172 0.60 -14.94 -1.61
N VAL A 173 1.90 -14.78 -1.93
CA VAL A 173 2.81 -15.92 -2.08
C VAL A 173 2.90 -16.68 -0.76
N LEU A 174 3.11 -16.01 0.36
CA LEU A 174 3.21 -16.64 1.66
C LEU A 174 1.89 -17.27 2.11
N GLN A 175 0.75 -16.65 1.80
CA GLN A 175 -0.56 -17.22 2.08
C GLN A 175 -0.73 -18.58 1.36
N ILE A 176 -0.45 -18.65 0.05
CA ILE A 176 -0.56 -19.90 -0.70
C ILE A 176 0.48 -20.91 -0.24
N ALA A 177 1.72 -20.49 0.03
CA ALA A 177 2.75 -21.39 0.53
C ALA A 177 2.40 -21.98 1.91
N GLU A 178 1.73 -21.22 2.78
CA GLU A 178 1.19 -21.68 4.04
C GLU A 178 0.04 -22.68 3.85
N GLU A 179 -0.91 -22.38 2.96
CA GLU A 179 -2.02 -23.28 2.62
C GLU A 179 -1.51 -24.64 2.11
N GLU A 180 -0.40 -24.65 1.35
CA GLU A 180 0.23 -25.85 0.82
C GLU A 180 1.28 -26.47 1.76
N GLN A 181 1.50 -25.88 2.93
CA GLN A 181 2.47 -26.33 3.94
C GLN A 181 3.93 -26.36 3.42
N VAL A 182 4.28 -25.46 2.50
CA VAL A 182 5.62 -25.36 1.89
C VAL A 182 6.29 -23.99 2.10
N LYS A 183 5.81 -23.21 3.06
CA LYS A 183 6.28 -21.84 3.30
C LYS A 183 7.78 -21.77 3.61
N GLU A 184 8.26 -22.61 4.52
CA GLU A 184 9.67 -22.63 4.92
C GLU A 184 10.57 -23.07 3.75
N ASP A 185 10.14 -24.08 3.00
CA ASP A 185 10.87 -24.56 1.82
C ASP A 185 10.92 -23.48 0.74
N TRP A 186 9.81 -22.74 0.54
CA TRP A 186 9.77 -21.64 -0.40
C TRP A 186 10.68 -20.49 0.03
N LEU A 187 10.66 -20.08 1.31
CA LEU A 187 11.53 -19.02 1.84
C LEU A 187 13.01 -19.38 1.68
N LEU A 188 13.37 -20.62 1.98
CA LEU A 188 14.72 -21.14 1.81
C LEU A 188 15.15 -21.15 0.33
N ALA A 189 14.28 -21.57 -0.58
CA ALA A 189 14.57 -21.57 -2.00
C ALA A 189 14.66 -20.13 -2.56
N ALA A 190 13.71 -19.28 -2.19
CA ALA A 190 13.70 -17.89 -2.62
C ALA A 190 14.96 -17.12 -2.18
N SER A 191 15.48 -17.37 -0.97
CA SER A 191 16.70 -16.72 -0.49
C SER A 191 17.95 -17.02 -1.33
N LYS A 192 17.94 -18.11 -2.09
CA LYS A 192 19.02 -18.50 -3.02
C LYS A 192 18.90 -17.83 -4.39
N THR A 193 17.74 -17.31 -4.74
CA THR A 193 17.53 -16.56 -5.98
C THR A 193 17.95 -15.09 -5.80
N MET A 194 18.11 -14.37 -6.91
CA MET A 194 18.15 -12.91 -6.85
C MET A 194 16.74 -12.36 -6.61
N ILE A 195 16.57 -11.60 -5.53
CA ILE A 195 15.30 -10.95 -5.20
C ILE A 195 15.36 -9.48 -5.60
N ALA A 196 14.46 -9.08 -6.52
CA ALA A 196 14.37 -7.72 -7.01
C ALA A 196 13.03 -7.07 -6.64
N SER A 197 13.11 -5.87 -6.10
CA SER A 197 11.98 -5.05 -5.63
C SER A 197 11.75 -3.84 -6.53
N VAL A 198 10.49 -3.49 -6.74
CA VAL A 198 10.12 -2.30 -7.51
C VAL A 198 10.40 -0.98 -6.78
N GLY A 199 10.62 -1.02 -5.47
CA GLY A 199 10.86 0.17 -4.66
C GLY A 199 10.63 -0.04 -3.16
N PRO A 200 10.80 1.02 -2.33
CA PRO A 200 10.95 0.92 -0.88
C PRO A 200 9.86 0.14 -0.15
N ALA A 201 8.59 0.42 -0.42
CA ALA A 201 7.48 -0.27 0.24
C ALA A 201 7.42 -1.79 -0.05
N CYS A 202 7.91 -2.20 -1.22
CA CYS A 202 8.04 -3.61 -1.57
C CYS A 202 9.28 -4.22 -0.91
N THR A 203 10.37 -3.47 -0.84
CA THR A 203 11.61 -3.85 -0.14
C THR A 203 11.34 -4.10 1.34
N GLU A 204 10.67 -3.17 2.02
CA GLU A 204 10.27 -3.34 3.43
C GLU A 204 9.49 -4.63 3.65
N ALA A 205 8.47 -4.90 2.83
CA ALA A 205 7.65 -6.09 2.95
C ALA A 205 8.42 -7.40 2.73
N LEU A 206 9.43 -7.41 1.87
CA LEU A 206 10.31 -8.55 1.65
C LEU A 206 11.23 -8.77 2.85
N GLN A 207 11.80 -7.69 3.40
CA GLN A 207 12.67 -7.73 4.58
C GLN A 207 11.91 -8.15 5.84
N GLU A 208 10.67 -7.71 6.03
CA GLU A 208 9.81 -8.12 7.15
C GLU A 208 9.62 -9.64 7.24
N VAL A 209 9.66 -10.33 6.10
CA VAL A 209 9.54 -11.80 6.05
C VAL A 209 10.89 -12.51 5.98
N GLY A 210 11.99 -11.78 6.19
CA GLY A 210 13.35 -12.33 6.24
C GLY A 210 13.99 -12.61 4.88
N LEU A 211 13.43 -12.10 3.78
CA LEU A 211 14.02 -12.25 2.45
C LEU A 211 15.03 -11.13 2.17
N PRO A 212 16.25 -11.46 1.68
CA PRO A 212 17.22 -10.45 1.27
C PRO A 212 16.74 -9.79 -0.02
N VAL A 213 16.78 -8.46 -0.08
CA VAL A 213 16.56 -7.73 -1.33
C VAL A 213 17.91 -7.41 -1.96
N ASP A 214 18.18 -8.02 -3.08
CA ASP A 214 19.47 -7.89 -3.79
C ASP A 214 19.49 -6.71 -4.76
N PHE A 215 18.30 -6.27 -5.20
CA PHE A 215 18.13 -5.17 -6.13
C PHE A 215 16.83 -4.40 -5.84
N GLU A 216 16.92 -3.07 -5.76
CA GLU A 216 15.76 -2.18 -5.70
C GLU A 216 15.80 -1.22 -6.90
N SER A 217 14.66 -1.13 -7.61
CA SER A 217 14.56 -0.26 -8.80
C SER A 217 14.54 1.23 -8.42
N SER A 218 15.33 2.01 -9.14
CA SER A 218 15.33 3.48 -9.07
C SER A 218 15.32 4.06 -10.48
N PRO A 219 14.26 4.77 -10.90
CA PRO A 219 13.03 5.08 -10.16
C PRO A 219 12.13 3.85 -9.91
N PRO A 220 11.19 3.89 -8.95
CA PRO A 220 10.34 2.76 -8.58
C PRO A 220 9.26 2.47 -9.64
N LYS A 221 9.65 1.90 -10.76
CA LYS A 221 8.82 1.61 -11.93
C LYS A 221 9.14 0.22 -12.48
N MET A 222 8.11 -0.43 -13.05
CA MET A 222 8.22 -1.79 -13.59
C MET A 222 9.24 -1.92 -14.74
N GLY A 223 9.29 -0.96 -15.66
CA GLY A 223 10.23 -0.98 -16.79
C GLY A 223 11.69 -0.97 -16.34
N PRO A 224 12.13 0.02 -15.54
CA PRO A 224 13.45 0.02 -14.90
C PRO A 224 13.72 -1.25 -14.09
N LEU A 225 12.77 -1.71 -13.26
CA LEU A 225 12.94 -2.95 -12.48
C LEU A 225 13.37 -4.11 -13.38
N VAL A 226 12.61 -4.40 -14.43
CA VAL A 226 12.89 -5.56 -15.30
C VAL A 226 14.22 -5.37 -16.02
N LYS A 227 14.44 -4.20 -16.64
CA LYS A 227 15.65 -3.94 -17.43
C LYS A 227 16.91 -4.02 -16.57
N ASP A 228 16.94 -3.26 -15.48
CA ASP A 228 18.16 -3.04 -14.72
C ASP A 228 18.46 -4.25 -13.80
N ALA A 229 17.43 -4.92 -13.25
CA ALA A 229 17.61 -6.15 -12.51
C ALA A 229 18.18 -7.28 -13.38
N LEU A 230 17.72 -7.44 -14.61
CA LEU A 230 18.30 -8.44 -15.52
C LEU A 230 19.75 -8.15 -15.91
N GLN A 231 20.15 -6.88 -15.98
CA GLN A 231 21.54 -6.49 -16.20
C GLN A 231 22.43 -6.82 -14.99
N ALA A 232 21.91 -6.64 -13.77
CA ALA A 232 22.64 -6.91 -12.52
C ALA A 232 22.66 -8.41 -12.15
N ALA A 233 21.73 -9.21 -12.66
CA ALA A 233 21.53 -10.59 -12.26
C ALA A 233 22.79 -11.47 -12.37
N PRO A 234 23.60 -11.46 -13.44
CA PRO A 234 24.78 -12.31 -13.55
C PRO A 234 25.79 -12.09 -12.41
N GLU A 235 26.05 -10.84 -12.04
CA GLU A 235 26.98 -10.49 -10.97
C GLU A 235 26.40 -10.88 -9.59
N ILE A 236 25.13 -10.59 -9.35
CA ILE A 236 24.48 -10.91 -8.06
C ILE A 236 24.41 -12.41 -7.86
N LEU A 237 24.01 -13.17 -8.87
CA LEU A 237 23.90 -14.63 -8.78
C LEU A 237 25.26 -15.30 -8.60
N SER A 238 26.34 -14.76 -9.18
CA SER A 238 27.70 -15.28 -8.97
C SER A 238 28.19 -15.18 -7.54
N ARG A 239 27.60 -14.29 -6.73
CA ARG A 239 27.93 -14.12 -5.30
C ARG A 239 27.07 -15.01 -4.39
N LYS A 240 25.95 -15.55 -4.90
CA LYS A 240 25.02 -16.40 -4.15
C LYS A 240 25.26 -17.90 -4.35
N GLY A 241 25.95 -18.29 -5.41
CA GLY A 241 26.38 -19.65 -5.70
C GLY A 241 27.78 -19.89 -5.19
#